data_01a673a4888933adc81ca8145834ce77
#
_entry.id   01a673a4888933adc81ca8145834ce77
#
_cell.length_a   1.000
_cell.length_b   1.000
_cell.length_c   1.000
_cell.angle_alpha   90.00
_cell.angle_beta   90.00
_cell.angle_gamma   90.00
#
_symmetry.space_group_name_H-M   'P 1'
#
loop_
_entity.id
_entity.type
_entity.pdbx_description
1 polymer ?
#
loop_
_entity_poly.entity_id
_entity_poly.type
_entity_poly.pdbx_seq_one_letter_code
_entity_poly.pdbx_strand_id
1 'polypeptide(L)'
;MQSRRAGRGLRVAAWVLVPLGLVLLLGAARGIGGTGVLDRERITVAGEAMRPTYSPGEQLTIERVDAAGIRRGDVVLVSVPGRYGGAPVLQRVIGLGGDHVESRDGTRVAVNGEEIDEPYVMRDKFASAGPSYDVTVPEGRLFLLGDHRANANDSRYFLGEHSGSVAASDVRGRVVDESAASVGPLALGAFGALLTLAGVGLGVGGYVAGQRARSAGAVVPPWAGPHSEGGASASTVHGNP
;
A
#
# COMPACT_ATOMS: atom_id res chain seq x y z
N MET A 1 13.68 -25.57 -39.45
CA MET A 1 12.34 -25.14 -39.03
C MET A 1 12.25 -24.72 -37.54
N GLN A 2 13.17 -25.16 -36.66
CA GLN A 2 13.16 -24.88 -35.21
C GLN A 2 13.48 -23.42 -34.83
N SER A 3 14.36 -22.71 -35.53
CA SER A 3 14.78 -21.34 -35.20
C SER A 3 13.68 -20.29 -35.36
N ARG A 4 12.75 -20.48 -36.28
CA ARG A 4 11.59 -19.53 -36.46
C ARG A 4 10.56 -19.65 -35.34
N ARG A 5 10.43 -20.81 -34.67
CA ARG A 5 9.52 -21.01 -33.53
C ARG A 5 10.06 -20.36 -32.25
N ALA A 6 11.38 -20.42 -32.01
CA ALA A 6 12.02 -19.81 -30.82
C ALA A 6 11.88 -18.28 -30.79
N GLY A 7 12.10 -17.58 -31.91
CA GLY A 7 11.97 -16.14 -31.98
C GLY A 7 10.53 -15.62 -31.79
N ARG A 8 9.52 -16.43 -32.15
CA ARG A 8 8.10 -16.10 -31.97
C ARG A 8 7.71 -16.22 -30.50
N GLY A 9 8.20 -17.26 -29.79
CA GLY A 9 7.96 -17.44 -28.35
C GLY A 9 8.56 -16.32 -27.50
N LEU A 10 9.80 -15.88 -27.81
CA LEU A 10 10.45 -14.77 -27.09
C LEU A 10 9.66 -13.46 -27.23
N ARG A 11 9.11 -13.18 -28.40
CA ARG A 11 8.32 -11.96 -28.63
C ARG A 11 6.99 -12.00 -27.88
N VAL A 12 6.32 -13.15 -27.87
CA VAL A 12 5.06 -13.31 -27.10
C VAL A 12 5.33 -13.12 -25.60
N ALA A 13 6.41 -13.70 -25.07
CA ALA A 13 6.81 -13.51 -23.68
C ALA A 13 7.07 -12.01 -23.37
N ALA A 14 7.76 -11.29 -24.26
CA ALA A 14 8.00 -9.85 -24.08
C ALA A 14 6.68 -9.05 -24.05
N TRP A 15 5.72 -9.36 -24.92
CA TRP A 15 4.41 -8.70 -24.97
C TRP A 15 3.55 -8.92 -23.72
N VAL A 16 3.82 -9.96 -22.94
CA VAL A 16 3.12 -10.25 -21.68
C VAL A 16 3.88 -9.65 -20.49
N LEU A 17 5.20 -9.84 -20.44
CA LEU A 17 6.01 -9.45 -19.27
C LEU A 17 6.15 -7.92 -19.13
N VAL A 18 6.26 -7.19 -20.23
CA VAL A 18 6.41 -5.72 -20.16
C VAL A 18 5.14 -5.06 -19.60
N PRO A 19 3.91 -5.29 -20.11
CA PRO A 19 2.74 -4.66 -19.53
C PRO A 19 2.45 -5.15 -18.11
N LEU A 20 2.68 -6.40 -17.78
CA LEU A 20 2.53 -6.93 -16.43
C LEU A 20 3.48 -6.21 -15.45
N GLY A 21 4.75 -6.09 -15.81
CA GLY A 21 5.75 -5.36 -15.01
C GLY A 21 5.38 -3.88 -14.84
N LEU A 22 4.85 -3.24 -15.87
CA LEU A 22 4.40 -1.84 -15.81
C LEU A 22 3.19 -1.67 -14.91
N VAL A 23 2.22 -2.59 -14.95
CA VAL A 23 1.05 -2.57 -14.05
C VAL A 23 1.49 -2.71 -12.59
N LEU A 24 2.45 -3.60 -12.30
CA LEU A 24 3.00 -3.77 -10.95
C LEU A 24 3.78 -2.52 -10.49
N LEU A 25 4.54 -1.89 -11.38
CA LEU A 25 5.23 -0.62 -11.08
C LEU A 25 4.26 0.51 -10.78
N LEU A 26 3.21 0.66 -11.58
CA LEU A 26 2.17 1.67 -11.35
C LEU A 26 1.36 1.40 -10.09
N GLY A 27 1.08 0.13 -9.79
CA GLY A 27 0.44 -0.28 -8.55
C GLY A 27 1.31 0.03 -7.33
N ALA A 28 2.62 -0.24 -7.41
CA ALA A 28 3.58 0.10 -6.37
C ALA A 28 3.70 1.61 -6.18
N ALA A 29 3.75 2.39 -7.27
CA ALA A 29 3.81 3.86 -7.22
C ALA A 29 2.56 4.46 -6.55
N ARG A 30 1.37 3.90 -6.83
CA ARG A 30 0.13 4.29 -6.13
C ARG A 30 0.13 3.85 -4.67
N GLY A 31 0.65 2.68 -4.35
CA GLY A 31 0.83 2.21 -2.98
C GLY A 31 1.77 3.13 -2.18
N ILE A 32 2.87 3.56 -2.77
CA ILE A 32 3.82 4.51 -2.15
C ILE A 32 3.22 5.91 -2.03
N GLY A 33 2.52 6.39 -3.05
CA GLY A 33 1.87 7.72 -3.06
C GLY A 33 0.60 7.78 -2.19
N GLY A 34 -0.09 6.65 -1.99
CA GLY A 34 -1.28 6.55 -1.14
C GLY A 34 -1.00 6.25 0.33
N THR A 35 0.23 5.88 0.69
CA THR A 35 0.61 5.49 2.07
C THR A 35 1.14 6.65 2.93
N GLY A 36 0.86 7.91 2.59
CA GLY A 36 1.19 9.03 3.48
C GLY A 36 2.67 9.17 3.87
N VAL A 37 3.59 8.51 3.15
CA VAL A 37 5.04 8.55 3.46
C VAL A 37 5.60 9.97 3.50
N LEU A 38 4.94 10.90 2.82
CA LEU A 38 5.35 12.31 2.77
C LEU A 38 4.76 13.18 3.91
N ASP A 39 3.84 12.65 4.71
CA ASP A 39 3.15 13.41 5.76
C ASP A 39 3.28 12.71 7.12
N ARG A 40 4.53 12.39 7.47
CA ARG A 40 4.89 11.76 8.76
C ARG A 40 5.62 12.74 9.63
N GLU A 41 5.18 12.82 10.88
CA GLU A 41 5.78 13.64 11.93
C GLU A 41 6.31 12.72 13.04
N ARG A 42 7.47 13.04 13.61
CA ARG A 42 7.97 12.38 14.82
C ARG A 42 7.63 13.20 16.03
N ILE A 43 7.08 12.53 17.02
CA ILE A 43 6.76 13.13 18.31
C ILE A 43 7.44 12.36 19.44
N THR A 44 7.63 13.01 20.58
CA THR A 44 8.05 12.37 21.82
C THR A 44 6.87 12.27 22.77
N VAL A 45 6.61 11.09 23.31
CA VAL A 45 5.55 10.86 24.29
C VAL A 45 5.87 11.65 25.56
N ALA A 46 5.00 12.58 25.94
CA ALA A 46 5.23 13.46 27.10
C ALA A 46 4.61 12.91 28.38
N GLY A 47 3.52 12.15 28.30
CA GLY A 47 2.71 11.73 29.43
C GLY A 47 2.59 10.21 29.58
N GLU A 48 1.99 9.77 30.66
CA GLU A 48 1.81 8.35 31.01
C GLU A 48 0.44 7.77 30.63
N ALA A 49 -0.41 8.56 29.98
CA ALA A 49 -1.81 8.17 29.68
C ALA A 49 -1.93 6.93 28.76
N MET A 50 -0.88 6.64 28.01
CA MET A 50 -0.85 5.50 27.07
C MET A 50 0.00 4.32 27.53
N ARG A 51 0.45 4.30 28.81
CA ARG A 51 1.10 3.09 29.35
C ARG A 51 0.09 1.94 29.47
N PRO A 52 0.53 0.69 29.27
CA PRO A 52 1.91 0.23 29.00
C PRO A 52 2.29 0.31 27.51
N THR A 53 1.37 0.68 26.61
CA THR A 53 1.61 0.69 25.17
C THR A 53 2.74 1.62 24.76
N TYR A 54 2.74 2.85 25.31
CA TYR A 54 3.80 3.84 25.07
C TYR A 54 4.23 4.49 26.37
N SER A 55 5.55 4.68 26.52
CA SER A 55 6.16 5.26 27.71
C SER A 55 6.66 6.68 27.49
N PRO A 56 6.69 7.54 28.53
CA PRO A 56 7.29 8.87 28.43
C PRO A 56 8.71 8.82 27.89
N GLY A 57 9.05 9.72 26.98
CA GLY A 57 10.35 9.79 26.30
C GLY A 57 10.46 8.93 25.04
N GLU A 58 9.50 8.06 24.78
CA GLU A 58 9.46 7.24 23.56
C GLU A 58 9.19 8.12 22.33
N GLN A 59 9.86 7.82 21.22
CA GLN A 59 9.65 8.49 19.96
C GLN A 59 8.69 7.69 19.08
N LEU A 60 7.65 8.33 18.62
CA LEU A 60 6.62 7.74 17.76
C LEU A 60 6.55 8.47 16.43
N THR A 61 6.23 7.73 15.40
CA THR A 61 5.93 8.28 14.08
C THR A 61 4.41 8.41 13.92
N ILE A 62 3.97 9.63 13.66
CA ILE A 62 2.57 9.97 13.38
C ILE A 62 2.39 10.10 11.88
N GLU A 63 1.46 9.38 11.32
CA GLU A 63 1.03 9.50 9.93
C GLU A 63 -0.28 10.27 9.86
N ARG A 64 -0.34 11.32 9.04
CA ARG A 64 -1.60 12.03 8.82
C ARG A 64 -2.63 11.09 8.22
N VAL A 65 -3.85 11.14 8.73
CA VAL A 65 -4.96 10.31 8.30
C VAL A 65 -6.22 11.17 8.17
N ASP A 66 -6.97 10.94 7.10
CA ASP A 66 -8.29 11.54 6.97
C ASP A 66 -9.30 10.85 7.90
N ALA A 67 -10.35 11.57 8.29
CA ALA A 67 -11.38 11.06 9.20
C ALA A 67 -11.94 9.68 8.78
N ALA A 68 -12.11 9.44 7.48
CA ALA A 68 -12.58 8.17 6.93
C ALA A 68 -11.56 7.02 7.04
N GLY A 69 -10.29 7.33 7.28
CA GLY A 69 -9.21 6.35 7.45
C GLY A 69 -9.00 5.91 8.89
N ILE A 70 -9.65 6.59 9.86
CA ILE A 70 -9.55 6.26 11.29
C ILE A 70 -10.38 5.02 11.61
N ARG A 71 -9.82 4.12 12.41
CA ARG A 71 -10.44 2.86 12.80
C ARG A 71 -10.44 2.68 14.31
N ARG A 72 -11.36 1.86 14.82
CA ARG A 72 -11.30 1.42 16.22
C ARG A 72 -9.97 0.72 16.50
N GLY A 73 -9.39 1.01 17.64
CA GLY A 73 -8.08 0.50 18.05
C GLY A 73 -6.90 1.38 17.64
N ASP A 74 -7.06 2.29 16.66
CA ASP A 74 -5.99 3.22 16.31
C ASP A 74 -5.60 4.09 17.51
N VAL A 75 -4.30 4.31 17.70
CA VAL A 75 -3.82 5.35 18.63
C VAL A 75 -3.60 6.61 17.82
N VAL A 76 -4.26 7.68 18.22
CA VAL A 76 -4.28 8.94 17.49
C VAL A 76 -3.72 10.09 18.33
N LEU A 77 -3.05 11.02 17.64
CA LEU A 77 -2.64 12.30 18.19
C LEU A 77 -3.76 13.30 17.93
N VAL A 78 -4.38 13.85 18.99
CA VAL A 78 -5.49 14.79 18.87
C VAL A 78 -5.13 16.12 19.50
N SER A 79 -5.67 17.21 18.93
CA SER A 79 -5.61 18.56 19.50
C SER A 79 -7.01 19.10 19.65
N VAL A 80 -7.55 19.03 20.86
CA VAL A 80 -8.93 19.43 21.12
C VAL A 80 -8.96 20.86 21.67
N PRO A 81 -9.59 21.81 20.97
CA PRO A 81 -9.77 23.17 21.49
C PRO A 81 -10.46 23.17 22.86
N GLY A 82 -9.90 23.91 23.81
CA GLY A 82 -10.46 24.02 25.16
C GLY A 82 -10.16 22.84 26.10
N ARG A 83 -9.55 21.76 25.62
CA ARG A 83 -9.11 20.63 26.46
C ARG A 83 -7.58 20.56 26.52
N TYR A 84 -7.06 19.88 27.52
CA TYR A 84 -5.62 19.55 27.70
C TYR A 84 -4.68 20.78 27.71
N GLY A 85 -5.20 21.98 28.03
CA GLY A 85 -4.40 23.22 27.97
C GLY A 85 -3.93 23.58 26.54
N GLY A 86 -4.59 23.03 25.50
CA GLY A 86 -4.21 23.22 24.09
C GLY A 86 -3.09 22.30 23.62
N ALA A 87 -2.53 21.45 24.51
CA ALA A 87 -1.51 20.49 24.13
C ALA A 87 -2.11 19.30 23.35
N PRO A 88 -1.42 18.77 22.33
CA PRO A 88 -1.81 17.53 21.70
C PRO A 88 -1.63 16.35 22.65
N VAL A 89 -2.56 15.40 22.60
CA VAL A 89 -2.53 14.19 23.43
C VAL A 89 -2.69 12.94 22.59
N LEU A 90 -2.08 11.84 23.04
CA LEU A 90 -2.27 10.52 22.46
C LEU A 90 -3.41 9.81 23.19
N GLN A 91 -4.34 9.27 22.43
CA GLN A 91 -5.44 8.45 22.96
C GLN A 91 -5.84 7.38 21.93
N ARG A 92 -6.49 6.32 22.41
CA ARG A 92 -6.97 5.23 21.57
C ARG A 92 -8.42 5.41 21.17
N VAL A 93 -8.73 5.16 19.91
CA VAL A 93 -10.09 5.19 19.36
C VAL A 93 -10.83 3.94 19.84
N ILE A 94 -11.89 4.14 20.60
CA ILE A 94 -12.77 3.09 21.11
C ILE A 94 -14.07 3.04 20.31
N GLY A 95 -14.67 4.20 20.04
CA GLY A 95 -15.91 4.31 19.27
C GLY A 95 -15.77 5.30 18.12
N LEU A 96 -16.44 5.01 17.03
CA LEU A 96 -16.62 5.88 15.87
C LEU A 96 -18.02 6.47 15.85
N GLY A 97 -18.28 7.46 15.01
CA GLY A 97 -19.61 8.00 14.80
C GLY A 97 -20.66 6.94 14.56
N GLY A 98 -21.78 6.99 15.28
CA GLY A 98 -22.85 5.99 15.29
C GLY A 98 -22.68 4.87 16.30
N ASP A 99 -21.48 4.65 16.87
CA ASP A 99 -21.28 3.60 17.86
C ASP A 99 -21.93 3.93 19.21
N HIS A 100 -22.47 2.90 19.83
CA HIS A 100 -22.89 2.92 21.22
C HIS A 100 -21.75 2.38 22.09
N VAL A 101 -21.22 3.22 23.01
CA VAL A 101 -20.08 2.87 23.88
C VAL A 101 -20.53 2.94 25.33
N GLU A 102 -20.41 1.81 26.04
CA GLU A 102 -20.81 1.75 27.44
C GLU A 102 -19.73 1.12 28.34
N SER A 103 -19.72 1.53 29.60
CA SER A 103 -19.03 0.86 30.70
C SER A 103 -19.83 1.02 31.98
N ARG A 104 -20.32 -0.09 32.51
CA ARG A 104 -21.22 -0.09 33.70
C ARG A 104 -20.45 0.00 35.01
N ASP A 105 -19.27 -0.57 35.02
CA ASP A 105 -18.41 -0.66 36.21
C ASP A 105 -17.14 0.22 36.11
N GLY A 106 -17.00 0.97 35.01
CA GLY A 106 -15.84 1.80 34.74
C GLY A 106 -14.57 1.00 34.40
N THR A 107 -14.65 -0.33 34.28
CA THR A 107 -13.50 -1.21 34.03
C THR A 107 -13.56 -1.93 32.69
N ARG A 108 -14.75 -2.43 32.32
CA ARG A 108 -14.98 -3.10 31.05
C ARG A 108 -15.73 -2.21 30.10
N VAL A 109 -15.31 -2.22 28.87
CA VAL A 109 -15.91 -1.43 27.79
C VAL A 109 -16.66 -2.35 26.84
N ALA A 110 -17.90 -1.97 26.52
CA ALA A 110 -18.64 -2.61 25.44
C ALA A 110 -18.90 -1.59 24.32
N VAL A 111 -18.88 -2.07 23.08
CA VAL A 111 -19.20 -1.28 21.90
C VAL A 111 -20.30 -2.01 21.14
N ASN A 112 -21.42 -1.31 20.93
CA ASN A 112 -22.62 -1.88 20.27
C ASN A 112 -23.16 -3.14 20.98
N GLY A 113 -23.02 -3.17 22.32
CA GLY A 113 -23.49 -4.28 23.16
C GLY A 113 -22.51 -5.46 23.27
N GLU A 114 -21.36 -5.41 22.62
CA GLU A 114 -20.33 -6.43 22.69
C GLU A 114 -19.14 -5.95 23.52
N GLU A 115 -18.75 -6.72 24.55
CA GLU A 115 -17.57 -6.44 25.38
C GLU A 115 -16.29 -6.58 24.52
N ILE A 116 -15.46 -5.54 24.48
CA ILE A 116 -14.21 -5.56 23.71
C ILE A 116 -13.06 -6.11 24.57
N ASP A 117 -12.18 -6.90 23.91
CA ASP A 117 -10.93 -7.34 24.54
C ASP A 117 -9.88 -6.24 24.49
N GLU A 118 -9.36 -5.87 25.67
CA GLU A 118 -8.45 -4.75 25.82
C GLU A 118 -7.14 -5.19 26.53
N PRO A 119 -6.31 -6.02 25.89
CA PRO A 119 -5.06 -6.52 26.48
C PRO A 119 -4.03 -5.41 26.72
N TYR A 120 -4.19 -4.27 26.06
CA TYR A 120 -3.32 -3.09 26.15
C TYR A 120 -3.62 -2.22 27.39
N VAL A 121 -4.71 -2.45 28.10
CA VAL A 121 -5.09 -1.60 29.25
C VAL A 121 -4.22 -1.91 30.45
N MET A 122 -3.59 -0.84 30.98
CA MET A 122 -2.88 -0.93 32.26
C MET A 122 -3.90 -1.07 33.39
N ARG A 123 -3.83 -2.19 34.08
CA ARG A 123 -4.70 -2.51 35.23
C ARG A 123 -3.91 -2.30 36.53
N ASP A 124 -4.10 -1.16 37.13
CA ASP A 124 -3.54 -0.88 38.44
C ASP A 124 -4.37 -1.57 39.52
N LYS A 125 -3.73 -2.37 40.37
CA LYS A 125 -4.42 -3.12 41.44
C LYS A 125 -5.14 -2.22 42.45
N PHE A 126 -4.76 -0.95 42.54
CA PHE A 126 -5.29 0.01 43.50
C PHE A 126 -6.01 1.18 42.85
N ALA A 127 -6.13 1.21 41.52
CA ALA A 127 -6.87 2.25 40.85
C ALA A 127 -8.37 2.05 41.07
N SER A 128 -9.06 3.13 41.40
CA SER A 128 -10.52 3.16 41.36
C SER A 128 -11.01 2.88 39.95
N ALA A 129 -12.12 2.16 39.86
CA ALA A 129 -12.87 2.08 38.60
C ALA A 129 -13.14 3.50 38.11
N GLY A 130 -13.00 3.75 36.82
CA GLY A 130 -13.38 5.03 36.23
C GLY A 130 -14.88 5.28 36.33
N PRO A 131 -15.38 6.45 35.91
CA PRO A 131 -16.81 6.71 35.86
C PRO A 131 -17.50 5.71 34.92
N SER A 132 -18.73 5.32 35.29
CA SER A 132 -19.60 4.60 34.38
C SER A 132 -20.10 5.56 33.29
N TYR A 133 -20.33 5.04 32.10
CA TYR A 133 -20.86 5.80 30.97
C TYR A 133 -21.66 4.92 30.04
N ASP A 134 -22.59 5.55 29.36
CA ASP A 134 -23.46 4.93 28.35
C ASP A 134 -23.78 6.04 27.34
N VAL A 135 -23.15 5.99 26.17
CA VAL A 135 -23.17 7.09 25.20
C VAL A 135 -23.25 6.56 23.77
N THR A 136 -23.98 7.29 22.94
CA THR A 136 -23.87 7.13 21.47
C THR A 136 -22.93 8.21 20.95
N VAL A 137 -21.93 7.80 20.20
CA VAL A 137 -20.95 8.70 19.58
C VAL A 137 -21.61 9.45 18.42
N PRO A 138 -21.67 10.77 18.41
CA PRO A 138 -22.25 11.52 17.30
C PRO A 138 -21.45 11.31 16.00
N GLU A 139 -22.11 11.42 14.84
CA GLU A 139 -21.47 11.31 13.54
C GLU A 139 -20.29 12.27 13.36
N GLY A 140 -19.23 11.81 12.71
CA GLY A 140 -18.00 12.58 12.51
C GLY A 140 -17.15 12.79 13.77
N ARG A 141 -17.48 12.08 14.86
CA ARG A 141 -16.77 12.18 16.14
C ARG A 141 -16.21 10.84 16.58
N LEU A 142 -15.34 10.86 17.57
CA LEU A 142 -14.61 9.71 18.09
C LEU A 142 -14.74 9.68 19.61
N PHE A 143 -14.94 8.50 20.18
CA PHE A 143 -14.82 8.28 21.61
C PHE A 143 -13.43 7.69 21.89
N LEU A 144 -12.66 8.41 22.70
CA LEU A 144 -11.24 8.15 22.90
C LEU A 144 -10.96 7.81 24.35
N LEU A 145 -10.14 6.79 24.58
CA LEU A 145 -9.66 6.42 25.91
C LEU A 145 -8.12 6.30 25.93
N GLY A 146 -7.54 6.60 27.10
CA GLY A 146 -6.15 6.27 27.35
C GLY A 146 -6.00 4.80 27.75
N ASP A 147 -4.86 4.17 27.46
CA ASP A 147 -4.56 2.81 27.84
C ASP A 147 -4.28 2.69 29.35
N HIS A 148 -3.71 3.74 29.95
CA HIS A 148 -3.58 3.87 31.41
C HIS A 148 -4.85 4.53 32.00
N ARG A 149 -5.91 3.74 32.12
CA ARG A 149 -7.26 4.19 32.53
C ARG A 149 -7.28 5.04 33.79
N ALA A 150 -6.40 4.75 34.74
CA ALA A 150 -6.32 5.48 36.01
C ALA A 150 -5.64 6.86 35.88
N ASN A 151 -4.85 7.08 34.84
CA ASN A 151 -4.06 8.31 34.66
C ASN A 151 -4.41 9.07 33.37
N ALA A 152 -5.41 8.65 32.63
CA ALA A 152 -5.83 9.30 31.42
C ALA A 152 -6.99 10.27 31.66
N ASN A 153 -6.82 11.52 31.24
CA ASN A 153 -7.93 12.46 31.11
C ASN A 153 -8.50 12.34 29.69
N ASP A 154 -9.57 11.56 29.53
CA ASP A 154 -10.10 11.15 28.22
C ASP A 154 -11.62 11.40 28.13
N SER A 155 -12.27 10.86 27.12
CA SER A 155 -13.69 11.05 26.81
C SER A 155 -14.61 10.86 28.01
N ARG A 156 -14.25 10.00 28.96
CA ARG A 156 -15.03 9.69 30.18
C ARG A 156 -15.26 10.91 31.07
N TYR A 157 -14.37 11.88 31.03
CA TYR A 157 -14.42 13.06 31.89
C TYR A 157 -15.10 14.27 31.23
N PHE A 158 -15.54 14.13 29.99
CA PHE A 158 -16.16 15.20 29.22
C PHE A 158 -17.57 14.86 28.71
N LEU A 159 -18.26 13.92 29.36
CA LEU A 159 -19.57 13.38 28.89
C LEU A 159 -20.63 14.47 28.68
N GLY A 160 -20.55 15.59 29.40
CA GLY A 160 -21.45 16.73 29.20
C GLY A 160 -21.27 17.50 27.90
N GLU A 161 -20.18 17.23 27.16
CA GLU A 161 -19.83 17.85 25.89
C GLU A 161 -19.84 16.85 24.76
N HIS A 162 -20.86 16.85 23.91
CA HIS A 162 -20.97 15.93 22.76
C HIS A 162 -20.73 14.46 23.13
N SER A 163 -21.28 13.99 24.25
CA SER A 163 -21.08 12.63 24.78
C SER A 163 -19.60 12.31 25.07
N GLY A 164 -18.80 13.29 25.46
CA GLY A 164 -17.36 13.14 25.69
C GLY A 164 -16.50 13.05 24.43
N SER A 165 -17.12 12.91 23.27
CA SER A 165 -16.45 12.64 22.02
C SER A 165 -15.63 13.84 21.49
N VAL A 166 -14.66 13.54 20.62
CA VAL A 166 -13.76 14.49 19.96
C VAL A 166 -14.11 14.52 18.48
N ALA A 167 -14.05 15.69 17.83
CA ALA A 167 -14.26 15.74 16.39
C ALA A 167 -13.15 14.99 15.64
N ALA A 168 -13.49 14.19 14.64
CA ALA A 168 -12.50 13.48 13.86
C ALA A 168 -11.54 14.42 13.10
N SER A 169 -11.99 15.68 12.86
CA SER A 169 -11.15 16.75 12.29
C SER A 169 -10.06 17.24 13.23
N ASP A 170 -10.17 16.99 14.54
CA ASP A 170 -9.17 17.41 15.54
C ASP A 170 -8.01 16.39 15.63
N VAL A 171 -8.11 15.27 14.90
CA VAL A 171 -7.04 14.28 14.77
C VAL A 171 -5.97 14.82 13.84
N ARG A 172 -4.74 14.91 14.34
CA ARG A 172 -3.56 15.28 13.55
C ARG A 172 -3.05 14.12 12.73
N GLY A 173 -3.18 12.90 13.26
CA GLY A 173 -2.76 11.65 12.62
C GLY A 173 -2.80 10.50 13.61
N ARG A 174 -2.45 9.32 13.12
CA ARG A 174 -2.35 8.11 13.94
C ARG A 174 -0.92 7.65 14.09
N VAL A 175 -0.64 6.96 15.18
CA VAL A 175 0.64 6.29 15.39
C VAL A 175 0.78 5.15 14.39
N VAL A 176 1.92 5.09 13.72
CA VAL A 176 2.30 3.97 12.85
C VAL A 176 3.51 3.27 13.42
N ASP A 177 3.44 1.95 13.44
CA ASP A 177 4.59 1.13 13.81
C ASP A 177 5.57 1.10 12.63
N GLU A 178 6.78 1.63 12.83
CA GLU A 178 7.84 1.61 11.81
C GLU A 178 8.25 0.18 11.42
N SER A 179 8.07 -0.79 12.33
CA SER A 179 8.36 -2.20 12.04
C SER A 179 7.34 -2.81 11.06
N ALA A 180 6.13 -2.27 11.01
CA ALA A 180 5.09 -2.63 10.07
C ALA A 180 5.14 -1.79 8.77
N ALA A 181 6.13 -0.90 8.60
CA ALA A 181 6.36 -0.20 7.35
C ALA A 181 6.50 -1.22 6.23
N SER A 182 5.42 -1.41 5.50
CA SER A 182 5.26 -2.48 4.53
C SER A 182 6.35 -2.38 3.47
N VAL A 183 7.32 -3.29 3.49
CA VAL A 183 8.24 -3.53 2.36
C VAL A 183 7.47 -3.95 1.09
N GLY A 184 6.17 -4.23 1.24
CA GLY A 184 5.28 -4.69 0.18
C GLY A 184 5.32 -3.82 -1.09
N PRO A 185 5.07 -2.51 -1.04
CA PRO A 185 5.11 -1.66 -2.23
C PRO A 185 6.50 -1.59 -2.86
N LEU A 186 7.57 -1.54 -2.05
CA LEU A 186 8.95 -1.54 -2.55
C LEU A 186 9.31 -2.88 -3.20
N ALA A 187 8.98 -4.00 -2.58
CA ALA A 187 9.19 -5.33 -3.13
C ALA A 187 8.38 -5.54 -4.42
N LEU A 188 7.12 -5.11 -4.45
CA LEU A 188 6.26 -5.17 -5.63
C LEU A 188 6.83 -4.32 -6.78
N GLY A 189 7.31 -3.11 -6.48
CA GLY A 189 7.96 -2.23 -7.45
C GLY A 189 9.25 -2.83 -8.01
N ALA A 190 10.11 -3.37 -7.16
CA ALA A 190 11.35 -4.04 -7.58
C ALA A 190 11.06 -5.25 -8.47
N PHE A 191 10.08 -6.07 -8.10
CA PHE A 191 9.64 -7.21 -8.90
C PHE A 191 9.06 -6.79 -10.25
N GLY A 192 8.24 -5.73 -10.28
CA GLY A 192 7.72 -5.13 -11.51
C GLY A 192 8.83 -4.64 -12.44
N ALA A 193 9.85 -3.98 -11.89
CA ALA A 193 11.01 -3.51 -12.65
C ALA A 193 11.80 -4.67 -13.27
N LEU A 194 12.05 -5.74 -12.51
CA LEU A 194 12.73 -6.93 -12.99
C LEU A 194 11.97 -7.62 -14.13
N LEU A 195 10.64 -7.76 -14.02
CA LEU A 195 9.80 -8.31 -15.08
C LEU A 195 9.85 -7.46 -16.35
N THR A 196 9.82 -6.14 -16.22
CA THR A 196 9.89 -5.22 -17.35
C THR A 196 11.23 -5.35 -18.06
N LEU A 197 12.35 -5.34 -17.32
CA LEU A 197 13.70 -5.51 -17.89
C LEU A 197 13.87 -6.87 -18.56
N ALA A 198 13.41 -7.94 -17.96
CA ALA A 198 13.43 -9.29 -18.56
C ALA A 198 12.61 -9.32 -19.85
N GLY A 199 11.42 -8.74 -19.86
CA GLY A 199 10.57 -8.66 -21.04
C GLY A 199 11.22 -7.86 -22.18
N VAL A 200 11.84 -6.73 -21.90
CA VAL A 200 12.58 -5.92 -22.87
C VAL A 200 13.78 -6.72 -23.44
N GLY A 201 14.56 -7.36 -22.56
CA GLY A 201 15.70 -8.19 -22.97
C GLY A 201 15.30 -9.32 -23.93
N LEU A 202 14.20 -10.04 -23.62
CA LEU A 202 13.64 -11.08 -24.46
C LEU A 202 13.13 -10.54 -25.82
N GLY A 203 12.51 -9.35 -25.80
CA GLY A 203 12.02 -8.67 -26.99
C GLY A 203 13.16 -8.29 -27.94
N VAL A 204 14.22 -7.67 -27.43
CA VAL A 204 15.43 -7.29 -28.18
C VAL A 204 16.14 -8.52 -28.70
N GLY A 205 16.35 -9.53 -27.85
CA GLY A 205 16.98 -10.81 -28.27
C GLY A 205 16.21 -11.48 -29.39
N GLY A 206 14.88 -11.56 -29.31
CA GLY A 206 14.02 -12.10 -30.34
C GLY A 206 14.01 -11.26 -31.63
N TYR A 207 14.20 -9.95 -31.54
CA TYR A 207 14.34 -9.08 -32.72
C TYR A 207 15.67 -9.31 -33.45
N VAL A 208 16.79 -9.31 -32.70
CA VAL A 208 18.14 -9.54 -33.25
C VAL A 208 18.27 -10.93 -33.87
N ALA A 209 17.77 -11.97 -33.21
CA ALA A 209 17.75 -13.33 -33.74
C ALA A 209 16.93 -13.43 -35.03
N GLY A 210 15.82 -12.69 -35.11
CA GLY A 210 15.00 -12.61 -36.31
C GLY A 210 15.68 -11.90 -37.47
N GLN A 211 16.49 -10.88 -37.21
CA GLN A 211 17.30 -10.19 -38.24
C GLN A 211 18.42 -11.12 -38.78
N ARG A 212 19.18 -11.74 -37.87
CA ARG A 212 20.24 -12.67 -38.27
C ARG A 212 19.73 -13.86 -39.13
N ALA A 213 18.55 -14.38 -38.81
CA ALA A 213 17.91 -15.44 -39.59
C ALA A 213 17.48 -14.98 -41.00
N ARG A 214 17.15 -13.70 -41.16
CA ARG A 214 16.82 -13.15 -42.51
C ARG A 214 18.06 -12.92 -43.34
N SER A 215 19.15 -12.44 -42.74
CA SER A 215 20.41 -12.22 -43.43
C SER A 215 21.08 -13.55 -43.87
N ALA A 216 20.96 -14.62 -43.08
CA ALA A 216 21.47 -15.94 -43.41
C ALA A 216 20.69 -16.62 -44.54
N GLY A 217 19.42 -16.24 -44.78
CA GLY A 217 18.62 -16.82 -45.88
C GLY A 217 18.80 -16.13 -47.26
N ALA A 218 19.62 -15.07 -47.34
CA ALA A 218 19.86 -14.33 -48.57
C ALA A 218 21.14 -14.73 -49.34
N VAL A 219 21.78 -15.82 -48.95
CA VAL A 219 22.91 -16.37 -49.73
C VAL A 219 22.33 -17.05 -50.95
N VAL A 220 22.32 -16.34 -52.08
CA VAL A 220 22.04 -16.91 -53.41
C VAL A 220 23.21 -17.82 -53.76
N PRO A 221 22.99 -19.12 -54.06
CA PRO A 221 24.08 -20.02 -54.42
C PRO A 221 24.78 -19.54 -55.72
N PRO A 222 26.13 -19.66 -55.81
CA PRO A 222 26.89 -19.11 -56.95
C PRO A 222 26.53 -19.72 -58.32
N TRP A 223 25.73 -20.81 -58.34
CA TRP A 223 25.31 -21.49 -59.56
C TRP A 223 23.92 -21.04 -60.08
N ALA A 224 23.22 -20.20 -59.37
CA ALA A 224 21.93 -19.67 -59.81
C ALA A 224 22.08 -18.39 -60.68
N GLY A 225 22.98 -18.47 -61.68
CA GLY A 225 23.06 -17.48 -62.76
C GLY A 225 21.93 -17.70 -63.80
N PRO A 226 21.57 -16.65 -64.56
CA PRO A 226 20.59 -16.80 -65.61
C PRO A 226 21.07 -17.81 -66.63
N HIS A 227 20.30 -18.87 -66.89
CA HIS A 227 20.52 -19.77 -68.00
C HIS A 227 20.42 -18.96 -69.26
N SER A 228 21.58 -18.82 -70.00
CA SER A 228 21.58 -18.28 -71.33
C SER A 228 20.90 -19.31 -72.23
N GLU A 229 19.74 -18.97 -72.78
CA GLU A 229 19.14 -19.69 -73.89
C GLU A 229 20.09 -19.65 -75.06
N GLY A 230 20.69 -20.85 -75.33
CA GLY A 230 21.50 -21.05 -76.50
C GLY A 230 20.66 -21.09 -77.77
N GLY A 231 20.92 -20.16 -78.67
CA GLY A 231 20.27 -20.08 -79.98
C GLY A 231 20.41 -21.32 -80.83
N ALA A 232 19.30 -21.81 -81.26
CA ALA A 232 19.29 -22.87 -82.32
C ALA A 232 19.46 -22.16 -83.67
N SER A 233 20.66 -22.43 -84.27
CA SER A 233 20.91 -22.06 -85.68
C SER A 233 20.16 -23.03 -86.59
N ALA A 234 19.26 -22.51 -87.40
CA ALA A 234 18.67 -23.24 -88.51
C ALA A 234 19.61 -23.28 -89.68
N SER A 235 20.04 -24.50 -90.05
CA SER A 235 20.78 -24.76 -91.30
C SER A 235 19.83 -24.95 -92.45
N THR A 236 19.91 -24.00 -93.40
CA THR A 236 19.27 -24.07 -94.72
C THR A 236 20.05 -25.12 -95.59
N VAL A 237 19.37 -26.09 -96.12
CA VAL A 237 19.89 -26.94 -97.21
C VAL A 237 19.15 -26.68 -98.47
N HIS A 238 19.95 -26.27 -99.45
CA HIS A 238 19.67 -26.09 -100.85
C HIS A 238 19.33 -27.44 -101.54
N GLY A 239 18.45 -27.42 -102.49
CA GLY A 239 18.22 -28.48 -103.47
C GLY A 239 17.44 -27.99 -104.62
N ASN A 240 18.10 -27.83 -105.69
CA ASN A 240 17.69 -27.64 -107.09
C ASN A 240 17.74 -29.03 -107.80
N PRO A 241 17.24 -29.20 -109.00
CA PRO A 241 16.67 -28.28 -110.02
C PRO A 241 15.17 -28.31 -110.21
#